data_afa5ca58ef9ae3ac846698448cc6b238
#
_entry.id   afa5ca58ef9ae3ac846698448cc6b238
#
_cell.length_a   1.000
_cell.length_b   1.000
_cell.length_c   1.000
_cell.angle_alpha   90.00
_cell.angle_beta   90.00
_cell.angle_gamma   90.00
#
_symmetry.space_group_name_H-M   'P 1'
#
loop_
_entity.id
_entity.type
_entity.pdbx_description
1 polymer ?
#
loop_
_entity_poly.entity_id
_entity_poly.type
_entity_poly.pdbx_seq_one_letter_code
_entity_poly.pdbx_strand_id
1 'polypeptide(L)'
;MNVLSLFSGIGGLELGLERAGMHVVGQVEINPYCRQVLAKHWPDVPRHDDVRTTIPWWESETRPDVHVVAGGFPCPDISNAGPRTGITGERSGLWKAMFGVIGHLRPRYALVENVAALTVRGLDTVLADLASIGFDAEWSTVSACALGAPHTRERLFLLAYPQSVGRQRWRNAGPGQALLESEGCVPESVRSWSAESAPLGVAYGLPGRVDRVTALGNAVVPQVAEVIGRRLLAVAA
;
A
#
# COMPACT_ATOMS: atom_id res chain seq x y z
N MET A 1 -2.49 -15.38 2.64
CA MET A 1 -1.41 -14.69 3.37
C MET A 1 -2.00 -13.64 4.30
N ASN A 2 -1.45 -13.50 5.52
CA ASN A 2 -1.88 -12.49 6.49
C ASN A 2 -1.18 -11.15 6.20
N VAL A 3 -1.95 -10.08 6.22
CA VAL A 3 -1.50 -8.71 5.90
C VAL A 3 -1.63 -7.82 7.13
N LEU A 4 -0.53 -7.19 7.56
CA LEU A 4 -0.55 -6.04 8.45
C LEU A 4 -0.50 -4.78 7.58
N SER A 5 -1.56 -3.98 7.63
CA SER A 5 -1.65 -2.75 6.86
C SER A 5 -1.26 -1.54 7.70
N LEU A 6 -0.36 -0.74 7.16
CA LEU A 6 0.11 0.52 7.74
C LEU A 6 -0.37 1.70 6.89
N PHE A 7 -0.74 2.81 7.52
CA PHE A 7 -1.30 3.97 6.82
C PHE A 7 -2.55 3.59 6.02
N SER A 8 -3.42 2.80 6.63
CA SER A 8 -4.55 2.12 5.98
C SER A 8 -5.53 3.05 5.25
N GLY A 9 -5.60 4.33 5.64
CA GLY A 9 -6.58 5.25 5.08
C GLY A 9 -8.00 4.70 5.24
N ILE A 10 -8.76 4.67 4.15
CA ILE A 10 -10.12 4.11 4.14
C ILE A 10 -10.17 2.65 3.65
N GLY A 11 -9.04 1.96 3.57
CA GLY A 11 -9.00 0.53 3.26
C GLY A 11 -8.92 0.16 1.78
N GLY A 12 -8.47 1.08 0.92
CA GLY A 12 -8.38 0.78 -0.52
C GLY A 12 -7.37 -0.31 -0.86
N LEU A 13 -6.21 -0.31 -0.18
CA LEU A 13 -5.18 -1.32 -0.35
C LEU A 13 -5.66 -2.67 0.19
N GLU A 14 -6.24 -2.68 1.38
CA GLU A 14 -6.79 -3.86 2.03
C GLU A 14 -7.87 -4.53 1.20
N LEU A 15 -8.82 -3.75 0.71
CA LEU A 15 -9.92 -4.26 -0.13
C LEU A 15 -9.39 -4.98 -1.38
N GLY A 16 -8.35 -4.42 -2.02
CA GLY A 16 -7.74 -5.05 -3.18
C GLY A 16 -7.01 -6.34 -2.81
N LEU A 17 -6.22 -6.35 -1.74
CA LEU A 17 -5.49 -7.53 -1.28
C LEU A 17 -6.43 -8.65 -0.82
N GLU A 18 -7.56 -8.32 -0.16
CA GLU A 18 -8.57 -9.32 0.21
C GLU A 18 -9.28 -9.90 -1.01
N ARG A 19 -9.61 -9.10 -2.01
CA ARG A 19 -10.14 -9.59 -3.30
C ARG A 19 -9.17 -10.54 -4.01
N ALA A 20 -7.88 -10.35 -3.80
CA ALA A 20 -6.86 -11.28 -4.28
C ALA A 20 -6.80 -12.61 -3.49
N GLY A 21 -7.42 -12.70 -2.31
CA GLY A 21 -7.44 -13.89 -1.46
C GLY A 21 -6.47 -13.82 -0.25
N MET A 22 -6.03 -12.61 0.13
CA MET A 22 -5.27 -12.39 1.36
C MET A 22 -6.20 -12.09 2.54
N HIS A 23 -5.68 -12.06 3.77
CA HIS A 23 -6.42 -11.76 4.99
C HIS A 23 -5.78 -10.60 5.73
N VAL A 24 -6.52 -9.53 5.96
CA VAL A 24 -6.06 -8.40 6.77
C VAL A 24 -6.19 -8.78 8.26
N VAL A 25 -5.06 -8.79 8.96
CA VAL A 25 -4.98 -9.20 10.37
C VAL A 25 -4.71 -8.04 11.32
N GLY A 26 -4.40 -6.86 10.80
CA GLY A 26 -4.19 -5.64 11.58
C GLY A 26 -4.15 -4.41 10.69
N GLN A 27 -4.61 -3.29 11.23
CA GLN A 27 -4.69 -2.00 10.54
C GLN A 27 -4.11 -0.89 11.42
N VAL A 28 -3.26 -0.03 10.84
CA VAL A 28 -2.69 1.13 11.52
C VAL A 28 -3.03 2.39 10.75
N GLU A 29 -3.79 3.31 11.38
CA GLU A 29 -4.25 4.55 10.74
C GLU A 29 -4.44 5.67 11.77
N ILE A 30 -3.77 6.80 11.58
CA ILE A 30 -3.81 7.92 12.53
C ILE A 30 -5.11 8.74 12.44
N ASN A 31 -5.71 8.82 11.24
CA ASN A 31 -6.89 9.65 11.02
C ASN A 31 -8.15 9.00 11.64
N PRO A 32 -8.83 9.67 12.60
CA PRO A 32 -10.01 9.11 13.26
C PRO A 32 -11.16 8.83 12.30
N TYR A 33 -11.37 9.66 11.28
CA TYR A 33 -12.40 9.44 10.27
C TYR A 33 -12.12 8.16 9.46
N CYS A 34 -10.89 7.98 9.01
CA CYS A 34 -10.49 6.77 8.30
C CYS A 34 -10.66 5.53 9.18
N ARG A 35 -10.28 5.58 10.48
CA ARG A 35 -10.51 4.48 11.43
C ARG A 35 -12.00 4.13 11.59
N GLN A 36 -12.90 5.11 11.56
CA GLN A 36 -14.35 4.84 11.59
C GLN A 36 -14.82 4.09 10.33
N VAL A 37 -14.30 4.45 9.15
CA VAL A 37 -14.56 3.74 7.90
C VAL A 37 -14.04 2.31 7.98
N LEU A 38 -12.81 2.12 8.42
CA LEU A 38 -12.19 0.80 8.61
C LEU A 38 -12.99 -0.06 9.60
N ALA A 39 -13.43 0.52 10.72
CA ALA A 39 -14.23 -0.19 11.73
C ALA A 39 -15.58 -0.69 11.17
N LYS A 40 -16.17 0.05 10.24
CA LYS A 40 -17.42 -0.34 9.59
C LYS A 40 -17.24 -1.52 8.62
N HIS A 41 -16.12 -1.55 7.89
CA HIS A 41 -15.88 -2.55 6.84
C HIS A 41 -15.11 -3.78 7.34
N TRP A 42 -14.28 -3.63 8.37
CA TRP A 42 -13.49 -4.69 9.02
C TRP A 42 -13.71 -4.66 10.54
N PRO A 43 -14.93 -4.96 11.04
CA PRO A 43 -15.25 -4.82 12.46
C PRO A 43 -14.34 -5.65 13.37
N ASP A 44 -13.94 -6.84 12.92
CA ASP A 44 -13.18 -7.82 13.70
C ASP A 44 -11.65 -7.66 13.58
N VAL A 45 -11.17 -6.79 12.67
CA VAL A 45 -9.73 -6.56 12.50
C VAL A 45 -9.23 -5.57 13.55
N PRO A 46 -8.21 -5.93 14.37
CA PRO A 46 -7.63 -5.02 15.34
C PRO A 46 -6.99 -3.80 14.67
N ARG A 47 -7.17 -2.63 15.30
CA ARG A 47 -6.69 -1.34 14.79
C ARG A 47 -5.83 -0.60 15.80
N HIS A 48 -4.83 0.08 15.28
CA HIS A 48 -3.94 0.96 16.03
C HIS A 48 -3.88 2.35 15.37
N ASP A 49 -3.52 3.37 16.12
CA ASP A 49 -3.57 4.75 15.65
C ASP A 49 -2.21 5.33 15.24
N ASP A 50 -1.09 4.79 15.72
CA ASP A 50 0.22 5.36 15.43
C ASP A 50 1.22 4.30 14.94
N VAL A 51 1.71 4.50 13.71
CA VAL A 51 2.70 3.61 13.10
C VAL A 51 4.00 3.49 13.92
N ARG A 52 4.35 4.52 14.68
CA ARG A 52 5.58 4.57 15.50
C ARG A 52 5.51 3.63 16.70
N THR A 53 4.31 3.29 17.13
CA THR A 53 4.04 2.39 18.26
C THR A 53 3.43 1.05 17.82
N THR A 54 3.51 0.73 16.52
CA THR A 54 2.96 -0.52 15.96
C THR A 54 3.59 -1.76 16.57
N ILE A 55 4.92 -1.79 16.76
CA ILE A 55 5.62 -2.96 17.28
C ILE A 55 5.13 -3.33 18.69
N PRO A 56 5.21 -2.45 19.72
CA PRO A 56 4.72 -2.78 21.05
C PRO A 56 3.21 -3.10 21.08
N TRP A 57 2.41 -2.44 20.24
CA TRP A 57 0.99 -2.79 20.10
C TRP A 57 0.81 -4.19 19.51
N TRP A 58 1.59 -4.55 18.48
CA TRP A 58 1.47 -5.85 17.82
C TRP A 58 1.83 -6.99 18.80
N GLU A 59 2.84 -6.79 19.62
CA GLU A 59 3.35 -7.76 20.59
C GLU A 59 2.56 -7.80 21.91
N SER A 60 1.67 -6.84 22.16
CA SER A 60 0.89 -6.79 23.42
C SER A 60 -0.09 -7.94 23.58
N GLU A 61 -0.42 -8.65 22.51
CA GLU A 61 -1.33 -9.79 22.49
C GLU A 61 -0.83 -10.87 21.53
N THR A 62 -1.27 -12.10 21.69
CA THR A 62 -1.01 -13.17 20.71
C THR A 62 -1.73 -12.85 19.39
N ARG A 63 -0.98 -12.68 18.33
CA ARG A 63 -1.49 -12.35 17.00
C ARG A 63 -0.96 -13.35 15.96
N PRO A 64 -1.66 -13.48 14.81
CA PRO A 64 -1.20 -14.35 13.74
C PRO A 64 0.10 -13.82 13.11
N ASP A 65 0.89 -14.74 12.54
CA ASP A 65 2.09 -14.39 11.77
C ASP A 65 1.75 -13.43 10.63
N VAL A 66 2.59 -12.43 10.43
CA VAL A 66 2.48 -11.44 9.35
C VAL A 66 3.32 -11.91 8.16
N HIS A 67 2.63 -12.22 7.05
CA HIS A 67 3.29 -12.61 5.81
C HIS A 67 3.60 -11.41 4.91
N VAL A 68 2.75 -10.39 4.97
CA VAL A 68 2.87 -9.16 4.18
C VAL A 68 2.70 -7.95 5.10
N VAL A 69 3.67 -7.05 5.11
CA VAL A 69 3.50 -5.68 5.61
C VAL A 69 3.19 -4.80 4.40
N ALA A 70 2.01 -4.18 4.37
CA ALA A 70 1.57 -3.35 3.26
C ALA A 70 1.26 -1.93 3.72
N GLY A 71 1.53 -0.90 2.89
CA GLY A 71 1.15 0.46 3.23
C GLY A 71 1.69 1.54 2.31
N GLY A 72 1.02 2.70 2.34
CA GLY A 72 1.41 3.91 1.64
C GLY A 72 1.83 5.01 2.62
N PHE A 73 3.12 5.17 2.90
CA PHE A 73 3.56 6.19 3.84
C PHE A 73 3.37 7.60 3.27
N PRO A 74 2.85 8.57 4.06
CA PRO A 74 2.67 9.95 3.62
C PRO A 74 4.00 10.60 3.22
N CYS A 75 4.02 11.21 2.03
CA CYS A 75 5.19 11.89 1.50
C CYS A 75 4.86 13.34 1.08
N PRO A 76 4.52 14.23 2.03
CA PRO A 76 4.11 15.60 1.72
C PRO A 76 5.22 16.43 1.07
N ASP A 77 6.48 16.11 1.31
CA ASP A 77 7.65 16.82 0.76
C ASP A 77 8.05 16.32 -0.65
N ILE A 78 7.42 15.24 -1.13
CA ILE A 78 7.65 14.65 -2.46
C ILE A 78 6.49 14.95 -3.41
N SER A 79 5.27 15.14 -2.88
CA SER A 79 4.10 15.44 -3.72
C SER A 79 4.25 16.79 -4.42
N ASN A 80 3.65 16.95 -5.61
CA ASN A 80 3.68 18.20 -6.38
C ASN A 80 3.04 19.40 -5.64
N ALA A 81 2.32 19.15 -4.54
CA ALA A 81 1.66 20.15 -3.70
C ALA A 81 2.48 20.56 -2.44
N GLY A 82 3.67 19.97 -2.21
CA GLY A 82 4.49 20.19 -1.01
C GLY A 82 5.80 20.94 -1.29
N PRO A 83 6.57 21.28 -0.23
CA PRO A 83 7.80 22.09 -0.31
C PRO A 83 9.01 21.42 -1.00
N ARG A 84 8.89 20.22 -1.55
CA ARG A 84 9.87 19.49 -2.40
C ARG A 84 11.25 19.23 -1.73
N THR A 85 11.33 19.12 -0.41
CA THR A 85 12.59 18.90 0.33
C THR A 85 13.10 17.46 0.36
N GLY A 86 12.36 16.49 -0.24
CA GLY A 86 12.74 15.07 -0.29
C GLY A 86 12.54 14.32 1.04
N ILE A 87 13.05 13.08 1.11
CA ILE A 87 12.91 12.19 2.29
C ILE A 87 13.78 12.65 3.50
N THR A 88 14.59 13.68 3.39
CA THR A 88 15.55 14.10 4.43
C THR A 88 14.96 14.96 5.57
N GLY A 89 13.68 15.36 5.53
CA GLY A 89 13.01 16.15 6.56
C GLY A 89 12.44 15.34 7.74
N GLU A 90 11.93 15.99 8.77
CA GLU A 90 11.26 15.36 9.95
C GLU A 90 10.14 14.38 9.58
N ARG A 91 9.55 14.54 8.39
CA ARG A 91 8.48 13.69 7.85
C ARG A 91 8.98 12.38 7.22
N SER A 92 10.30 12.22 7.03
CA SER A 92 10.95 10.93 6.73
C SER A 92 10.80 9.93 7.89
N GLY A 93 10.47 10.40 9.07
CA GLY A 93 10.18 9.56 10.24
C GLY A 93 9.08 8.52 10.03
N LEU A 94 8.10 8.79 9.13
CA LEU A 94 7.04 7.84 8.84
C LEU A 94 7.53 6.66 7.99
N TRP A 95 8.41 6.90 7.01
CA TRP A 95 9.11 5.82 6.34
C TRP A 95 9.96 5.00 7.32
N LYS A 96 10.72 5.67 8.18
CA LYS A 96 11.56 4.97 9.19
C LYS A 96 10.72 4.14 10.17
N ALA A 97 9.53 4.58 10.53
CA ALA A 97 8.61 3.79 11.33
C ALA A 97 8.12 2.52 10.57
N MET A 98 7.71 2.67 9.31
CA MET A 98 7.37 1.52 8.46
C MET A 98 8.56 0.57 8.27
N PHE A 99 9.73 1.10 7.98
CA PHE A 99 10.98 0.35 7.87
C PHE A 99 11.29 -0.42 9.16
N GLY A 100 11.11 0.21 10.33
CA GLY A 100 11.25 -0.45 11.63
C GLY A 100 10.32 -1.63 11.81
N VAL A 101 9.04 -1.50 11.40
CA VAL A 101 8.06 -2.60 11.43
C VAL A 101 8.49 -3.74 10.48
N ILE A 102 8.93 -3.43 9.26
CA ILE A 102 9.42 -4.43 8.30
C ILE A 102 10.65 -5.16 8.86
N GLY A 103 11.62 -4.41 9.41
CA GLY A 103 12.83 -4.96 9.98
C GLY A 103 12.59 -5.86 11.19
N HIS A 104 11.61 -5.51 12.03
CA HIS A 104 11.25 -6.24 13.24
C HIS A 104 10.45 -7.53 12.92
N LEU A 105 9.36 -7.39 12.14
CA LEU A 105 8.46 -8.52 11.83
C LEU A 105 9.04 -9.46 10.76
N ARG A 106 10.01 -9.02 9.98
CA ARG A 106 10.64 -9.81 8.92
C ARG A 106 9.63 -10.54 8.02
N PRO A 107 8.65 -9.83 7.45
CA PRO A 107 7.61 -10.45 6.65
C PRO A 107 8.20 -11.11 5.40
N ARG A 108 7.44 -12.02 4.79
CA ARG A 108 7.82 -12.61 3.51
C ARG A 108 7.83 -11.58 2.38
N TYR A 109 6.95 -10.57 2.48
CA TYR A 109 6.88 -9.46 1.52
C TYR A 109 6.57 -8.14 2.23
N ALA A 110 7.13 -7.05 1.73
CA ALA A 110 6.70 -5.69 2.07
C ALA A 110 6.20 -5.01 0.78
N LEU A 111 4.93 -4.58 0.79
CA LEU A 111 4.31 -3.86 -0.32
C LEU A 111 4.18 -2.39 0.05
N VAL A 112 4.95 -1.55 -0.62
CA VAL A 112 4.99 -0.10 -0.37
C VAL A 112 4.34 0.64 -1.52
N GLU A 113 3.33 1.47 -1.23
CA GLU A 113 2.70 2.37 -2.20
C GLU A 113 3.17 3.80 -1.97
N ASN A 114 3.35 4.58 -3.05
CA ASN A 114 3.61 6.01 -2.94
C ASN A 114 3.30 6.74 -4.26
N VAL A 115 3.45 8.06 -4.25
CA VAL A 115 3.36 8.87 -5.47
C VAL A 115 4.52 8.54 -6.43
N ALA A 116 4.29 8.62 -7.75
CA ALA A 116 5.32 8.34 -8.75
C ALA A 116 6.59 9.22 -8.57
N ALA A 117 6.44 10.43 -8.04
CA ALA A 117 7.56 11.33 -7.79
C ALA A 117 8.60 10.78 -6.77
N LEU A 118 8.27 9.73 -6.01
CA LEU A 118 9.25 9.04 -5.14
C LEU A 118 10.43 8.50 -5.94
N THR A 119 10.23 8.10 -7.20
CA THR A 119 11.29 7.57 -8.08
C THR A 119 12.50 8.49 -8.20
N VAL A 120 12.28 9.80 -8.15
CA VAL A 120 13.34 10.83 -8.29
C VAL A 120 13.61 11.62 -7.01
N ARG A 121 12.91 11.31 -5.89
CA ARG A 121 12.97 12.11 -4.66
C ARG A 121 13.02 11.27 -3.38
N GLY A 122 13.69 10.09 -3.42
CA GLY A 122 13.92 9.31 -2.21
C GLY A 122 13.75 7.80 -2.34
N LEU A 123 13.50 7.28 -3.53
CA LEU A 123 13.47 5.83 -3.76
C LEU A 123 14.82 5.19 -3.43
N ASP A 124 15.93 5.87 -3.72
CA ASP A 124 17.29 5.47 -3.37
C ASP A 124 17.45 5.22 -1.85
N THR A 125 16.90 6.11 -1.03
CA THR A 125 16.91 5.96 0.44
C THR A 125 16.07 4.75 0.87
N VAL A 126 14.89 4.57 0.30
CA VAL A 126 14.01 3.41 0.58
C VAL A 126 14.72 2.10 0.22
N LEU A 127 15.34 2.04 -0.95
CA LEU A 127 16.07 0.86 -1.42
C LEU A 127 17.29 0.56 -0.56
N ALA A 128 18.08 1.58 -0.19
CA ALA A 128 19.24 1.43 0.66
C ALA A 128 18.87 0.92 2.06
N ASP A 129 17.79 1.46 2.65
CA ASP A 129 17.28 1.01 3.94
C ASP A 129 16.84 -0.47 3.87
N LEU A 130 16.06 -0.87 2.88
CA LEU A 130 15.61 -2.26 2.70
C LEU A 130 16.79 -3.20 2.47
N ALA A 131 17.77 -2.80 1.64
CA ALA A 131 19.00 -3.57 1.42
C ALA A 131 19.80 -3.75 2.72
N SER A 132 19.85 -2.74 3.59
CA SER A 132 20.56 -2.80 4.88
C SER A 132 20.06 -3.89 5.82
N ILE A 133 18.78 -4.28 5.68
CA ILE A 133 18.17 -5.39 6.42
C ILE A 133 18.07 -6.68 5.61
N GLY A 134 18.76 -6.77 4.45
CA GLY A 134 18.83 -7.97 3.63
C GLY A 134 17.56 -8.25 2.81
N PHE A 135 16.85 -7.18 2.39
CA PHE A 135 15.74 -7.27 1.45
C PHE A 135 16.18 -6.81 0.05
N ASP A 136 15.81 -7.57 -0.97
CA ASP A 136 15.79 -7.10 -2.36
C ASP A 136 14.45 -6.42 -2.63
N ALA A 137 14.40 -5.54 -3.64
CA ALA A 137 13.16 -4.85 -3.98
C ALA A 137 13.00 -4.68 -5.50
N GLU A 138 11.76 -4.74 -5.96
CA GLU A 138 11.32 -4.42 -7.32
C GLU A 138 10.25 -3.34 -7.24
N TRP A 139 10.20 -2.45 -8.22
CA TRP A 139 9.20 -1.38 -8.25
C TRP A 139 8.71 -1.10 -9.66
N SER A 140 7.49 -0.59 -9.76
CA SER A 140 6.91 -0.10 -11.00
C SER A 140 5.94 1.05 -10.71
N THR A 141 5.79 1.96 -11.66
CA THR A 141 4.70 2.92 -11.63
C THR A 141 3.49 2.34 -12.36
N VAL A 142 2.36 2.36 -11.69
CA VAL A 142 1.10 1.81 -12.20
C VAL A 142 0.09 2.94 -12.33
N SER A 143 -0.43 3.11 -13.54
CA SER A 143 -1.55 4.01 -13.78
C SER A 143 -2.87 3.24 -13.69
N ALA A 144 -3.86 3.80 -12.99
CA ALA A 144 -5.17 3.18 -12.90
C ALA A 144 -5.84 3.02 -14.29
N CYS A 145 -5.56 3.92 -15.25
CA CYS A 145 -6.07 3.79 -16.62
C CYS A 145 -5.50 2.57 -17.37
N ALA A 146 -4.32 2.07 -17.01
CA ALA A 146 -3.79 0.82 -17.57
C ALA A 146 -4.67 -0.39 -17.22
N LEU A 147 -5.49 -0.27 -16.17
CA LEU A 147 -6.48 -1.25 -15.78
C LEU A 147 -7.92 -0.85 -16.18
N GLY A 148 -8.08 0.14 -17.06
CA GLY A 148 -9.36 0.58 -17.59
C GLY A 148 -10.07 1.67 -16.78
N ALA A 149 -9.46 2.24 -15.75
CA ALA A 149 -10.06 3.33 -14.99
C ALA A 149 -10.21 4.61 -15.84
N PRO A 150 -11.26 5.43 -15.64
CA PRO A 150 -11.46 6.69 -16.33
C PRO A 150 -10.53 7.82 -15.83
N HIS A 151 -9.49 7.50 -15.08
CA HIS A 151 -8.50 8.44 -14.55
C HIS A 151 -7.09 7.81 -14.53
N THR A 152 -6.06 8.64 -14.59
CA THR A 152 -4.67 8.16 -14.64
C THR A 152 -4.16 7.68 -13.29
N ARG A 153 -4.39 8.40 -12.20
CA ARG A 153 -3.89 8.13 -10.83
C ARG A 153 -2.65 7.21 -10.83
N GLU A 154 -1.54 7.74 -11.30
CA GLU A 154 -0.27 7.00 -11.35
C GLU A 154 0.34 6.90 -9.94
N ARG A 155 0.74 5.69 -9.55
CA ARG A 155 1.36 5.41 -8.26
C ARG A 155 2.54 4.47 -8.42
N LEU A 156 3.57 4.71 -7.60
CA LEU A 156 4.67 3.76 -7.43
C LEU A 156 4.19 2.64 -6.50
N PHE A 157 4.43 1.40 -6.92
CA PHE A 157 4.37 0.23 -6.06
C PHE A 157 5.76 -0.40 -6.00
N LEU A 158 6.23 -0.66 -4.77
CA LEU A 158 7.47 -1.34 -4.51
C LEU A 158 7.17 -2.61 -3.73
N LEU A 159 7.70 -3.72 -4.21
CA LEU A 159 7.63 -5.01 -3.55
C LEU A 159 9.02 -5.40 -3.07
N ALA A 160 9.20 -5.52 -1.76
CA ALA A 160 10.43 -5.99 -1.16
C ALA A 160 10.26 -7.38 -0.55
N TYR A 161 11.32 -8.17 -0.58
CA TYR A 161 11.37 -9.54 -0.07
C TYR A 161 12.78 -9.89 0.42
N PRO A 162 12.94 -10.79 1.43
CA PRO A 162 14.25 -11.23 1.90
C PRO A 162 15.07 -11.85 0.77
N GLN A 163 16.36 -11.53 0.71
CA GLN A 163 17.32 -12.08 -0.28
C GLN A 163 17.33 -13.60 -0.30
N SER A 164 17.05 -14.26 0.85
CA SER A 164 16.94 -15.71 0.97
C SER A 164 15.77 -16.33 0.19
N VAL A 165 14.75 -15.55 -0.13
CA VAL A 165 13.58 -16.02 -0.93
C VAL A 165 13.97 -16.19 -2.40
N GLY A 166 15.12 -15.68 -2.78
CA GLY A 166 15.82 -15.97 -4.02
C GLY A 166 15.28 -15.28 -5.26
N ARG A 167 16.16 -14.63 -5.99
CA ARG A 167 15.96 -14.05 -7.33
C ARG A 167 15.41 -15.04 -8.36
N GLN A 168 15.34 -16.32 -8.07
CA GLN A 168 15.12 -17.37 -9.05
C GLN A 168 13.67 -17.37 -9.58
N ARG A 169 12.69 -16.95 -8.78
CA ARG A 169 11.27 -16.92 -9.18
C ARG A 169 10.89 -15.67 -9.99
N TRP A 170 11.63 -14.57 -9.85
CA TRP A 170 11.35 -13.30 -10.55
C TRP A 170 12.13 -13.15 -11.87
N ARG A 171 13.11 -14.01 -12.15
CA ARG A 171 13.97 -13.93 -13.34
C ARG A 171 13.25 -14.05 -14.68
N ASN A 172 12.06 -14.67 -14.70
CA ASN A 172 11.30 -14.85 -15.94
C ASN A 172 10.38 -13.66 -16.27
N ALA A 173 10.30 -12.70 -15.38
CA ALA A 173 9.58 -11.46 -15.59
C ALA A 173 10.60 -10.32 -15.43
N GLY A 174 10.81 -9.52 -16.48
CA GLY A 174 11.77 -8.42 -16.47
C GLY A 174 11.49 -7.41 -15.34
N PRO A 175 12.53 -6.69 -14.85
CA PRO A 175 12.35 -5.69 -13.81
C PRO A 175 11.35 -4.61 -14.25
N GLY A 176 10.38 -4.29 -13.42
CA GLY A 176 9.35 -3.28 -13.66
C GLY A 176 8.15 -3.72 -14.50
N GLN A 177 8.29 -4.70 -15.38
CA GLN A 177 7.20 -5.27 -16.18
C GLN A 177 6.46 -6.38 -15.44
N ALA A 178 7.13 -7.03 -14.52
CA ALA A 178 6.64 -8.20 -13.79
C ALA A 178 5.34 -7.98 -13.02
N LEU A 179 5.08 -6.78 -12.50
CA LEU A 179 3.85 -6.50 -11.75
C LEU A 179 2.59 -6.32 -12.65
N LEU A 180 2.72 -6.21 -13.98
CA LEU A 180 1.60 -5.88 -14.86
C LEU A 180 1.47 -6.72 -16.14
N GLU A 181 2.51 -7.45 -16.58
CA GLU A 181 2.59 -8.03 -17.93
C GLU A 181 2.18 -9.51 -18.05
N SER A 182 1.38 -10.09 -17.20
CA SER A 182 0.79 -11.38 -17.53
C SER A 182 -0.58 -11.17 -18.20
N GLU A 183 -0.68 -11.42 -19.48
CA GLU A 183 -1.95 -11.67 -20.14
C GLU A 183 -2.76 -12.68 -19.30
N GLY A 184 -3.90 -12.26 -18.78
CA GLY A 184 -4.75 -13.09 -17.93
C GLY A 184 -4.83 -12.70 -16.45
N CYS A 185 -3.98 -11.81 -15.93
CA CYS A 185 -4.05 -11.33 -14.53
C CYS A 185 -4.97 -10.16 -14.28
N VAL A 186 -5.63 -9.60 -15.29
CA VAL A 186 -6.64 -8.55 -15.10
C VAL A 186 -7.96 -9.23 -14.82
N PRO A 187 -8.46 -9.23 -13.57
CA PRO A 187 -9.74 -9.84 -13.24
C PRO A 187 -10.87 -9.23 -14.08
N GLU A 188 -11.88 -10.02 -14.41
CA GLU A 188 -13.06 -9.52 -15.15
C GLU A 188 -13.76 -8.38 -14.38
N SER A 189 -13.70 -8.41 -13.04
CA SER A 189 -14.14 -7.32 -12.15
C SER A 189 -13.40 -6.00 -12.37
N VAL A 190 -12.19 -6.02 -12.92
CA VAL A 190 -11.40 -4.82 -13.24
C VAL A 190 -11.77 -4.26 -14.61
N ARG A 191 -12.34 -5.06 -15.49
CA ARG A 191 -12.77 -4.61 -16.84
C ARG A 191 -14.09 -3.86 -16.84
N SER A 192 -14.90 -3.99 -15.79
CA SER A 192 -16.19 -3.30 -15.65
C SER A 192 -16.07 -2.07 -14.74
N TRP A 193 -15.37 -1.03 -15.20
CA TRP A 193 -15.56 0.28 -14.60
C TRP A 193 -16.93 0.80 -15.04
N SER A 194 -17.89 0.78 -14.15
CA SER A 194 -19.14 1.52 -14.38
C SER A 194 -18.79 2.99 -14.50
N ALA A 195 -19.41 3.69 -15.47
CA ALA A 195 -19.35 5.15 -15.54
C ALA A 195 -19.78 5.68 -14.17
N GLU A 196 -18.85 6.10 -13.36
CA GLU A 196 -19.12 6.55 -12.00
C GLU A 196 -19.94 7.83 -12.09
N SER A 197 -21.16 7.75 -11.57
CA SER A 197 -21.89 8.93 -11.14
C SER A 197 -20.99 9.75 -10.22
N ALA A 198 -21.02 11.08 -10.31
CA ALA A 198 -20.28 11.97 -9.40
C ALA A 198 -20.39 11.44 -7.97
N PRO A 199 -19.28 11.35 -7.22
CA PRO A 199 -19.27 10.64 -5.94
C PRO A 199 -20.33 11.23 -5.00
N LEU A 200 -21.39 10.47 -4.76
CA LEU A 200 -22.45 10.81 -3.83
C LEU A 200 -21.83 11.03 -2.45
N GLY A 201 -22.12 12.14 -1.82
CA GLY A 201 -21.60 12.47 -0.48
C GLY A 201 -20.38 13.37 -0.45
N VAL A 202 -19.96 13.97 -1.59
CA VAL A 202 -18.93 15.01 -1.64
C VAL A 202 -19.46 16.37 -2.13
N ALA A 203 -20.79 16.52 -2.27
CA ALA A 203 -21.42 17.79 -2.63
C ALA A 203 -21.18 18.88 -1.56
N TYR A 204 -21.20 20.13 -1.96
CA TYR A 204 -21.08 21.26 -1.03
C TYR A 204 -22.19 21.23 0.03
N GLY A 205 -21.85 21.57 1.28
CA GLY A 205 -22.79 21.61 2.39
C GLY A 205 -23.04 20.28 3.12
N LEU A 206 -22.46 19.16 2.66
CA LEU A 206 -22.60 17.89 3.37
C LEU A 206 -21.63 17.78 4.56
N PRO A 207 -22.06 17.28 5.73
CA PRO A 207 -21.20 17.03 6.88
C PRO A 207 -20.03 16.10 6.51
N GLY A 208 -18.81 16.38 6.99
CA GLY A 208 -17.63 15.57 6.75
C GLY A 208 -17.14 15.56 5.29
N ARG A 209 -17.59 16.52 4.45
CA ARG A 209 -17.17 16.60 3.03
C ARG A 209 -15.66 16.67 2.88
N VAL A 210 -14.98 17.48 3.68
CA VAL A 210 -13.52 17.64 3.60
C VAL A 210 -12.82 16.32 3.91
N ASP A 211 -13.25 15.62 4.96
CA ASP A 211 -12.67 14.34 5.35
C ASP A 211 -12.89 13.28 4.25
N ARG A 212 -14.08 13.24 3.66
CA ARG A 212 -14.40 12.32 2.55
C ARG A 212 -13.54 12.58 1.32
N VAL A 213 -13.44 13.83 0.89
CA VAL A 213 -12.62 14.21 -0.28
C VAL A 213 -11.15 13.90 -0.03
N THR A 214 -10.64 14.22 1.15
CA THR A 214 -9.24 13.95 1.53
C THR A 214 -8.97 12.44 1.59
N ALA A 215 -9.86 11.68 2.21
CA ALA A 215 -9.73 10.23 2.34
C ALA A 215 -9.78 9.53 0.98
N LEU A 216 -10.73 9.89 0.10
CA LEU A 216 -10.81 9.36 -1.27
C LEU A 216 -9.60 9.80 -2.12
N GLY A 217 -9.15 11.04 -1.96
CA GLY A 217 -7.98 11.57 -2.65
C GLY A 217 -6.68 10.83 -2.30
N ASN A 218 -6.57 10.29 -1.10
CA ASN A 218 -5.41 9.53 -0.63
C ASN A 218 -5.55 8.01 -0.81
N ALA A 219 -6.76 7.50 -1.04
CA ALA A 219 -6.99 6.06 -1.12
C ALA A 219 -6.25 5.40 -2.28
N VAL A 220 -5.73 4.21 -2.06
CA VAL A 220 -5.25 3.32 -3.13
C VAL A 220 -6.44 2.83 -3.94
N VAL A 221 -6.26 2.67 -5.25
CA VAL A 221 -7.28 2.08 -6.14
C VAL A 221 -7.33 0.57 -5.88
N PRO A 222 -8.44 0.00 -5.36
CA PRO A 222 -8.48 -1.40 -4.95
C PRO A 222 -8.17 -2.38 -6.08
N GLN A 223 -8.58 -2.08 -7.31
CA GLN A 223 -8.32 -2.93 -8.47
C GLN A 223 -6.82 -3.05 -8.77
N VAL A 224 -6.04 -1.98 -8.56
CA VAL A 224 -4.59 -2.04 -8.71
C VAL A 224 -3.99 -2.94 -7.63
N ALA A 225 -4.42 -2.77 -6.38
CA ALA A 225 -3.97 -3.61 -5.28
C ALA A 225 -4.37 -5.09 -5.46
N GLU A 226 -5.55 -5.36 -6.03
CA GLU A 226 -6.01 -6.72 -6.35
C GLU A 226 -5.09 -7.40 -7.37
N VAL A 227 -4.75 -6.73 -8.46
CA VAL A 227 -3.83 -7.28 -9.48
C VAL A 227 -2.47 -7.60 -8.87
N ILE A 228 -1.92 -6.68 -8.08
CA ILE A 228 -0.64 -6.89 -7.37
C ILE A 228 -0.75 -8.07 -6.41
N GLY A 229 -1.83 -8.15 -5.62
CA GLY A 229 -2.06 -9.22 -4.65
C GLY A 229 -2.18 -10.59 -5.30
N ARG A 230 -2.92 -10.73 -6.39
CA ARG A 230 -3.04 -11.99 -7.16
C ARG A 230 -1.69 -12.46 -7.67
N ARG A 231 -0.89 -11.54 -8.18
CA ARG A 231 0.45 -11.87 -8.66
C ARG A 231 1.36 -12.29 -7.51
N LEU A 232 1.32 -11.60 -6.39
CA LEU A 232 2.06 -11.95 -5.18
C LEU A 232 1.75 -13.39 -4.75
N LEU A 233 0.47 -13.78 -4.74
CA LEU A 233 0.04 -15.14 -4.42
C LEU A 233 0.55 -16.17 -5.42
N ALA A 234 0.50 -15.85 -6.72
CA ALA A 234 0.98 -16.77 -7.78
C ALA A 234 2.49 -17.03 -7.69
N VAL A 235 3.28 -16.03 -7.29
CA VAL A 235 4.75 -16.17 -7.11
C VAL A 235 5.10 -16.89 -5.80
N ALA A 236 4.23 -16.78 -4.79
CA ALA A 236 4.45 -17.37 -3.47
C ALA A 236 4.06 -18.84 -3.37
N ALA A 237 3.25 -19.34 -4.33
CA ALA A 237 2.84 -20.75 -4.45
C ALA A 237 3.98 -21.61 -5.02
#